data_fc998296ff08e4275c9cdf1146e69c8a
#
_entry.id   fc998296ff08e4275c9cdf1146e69c8a
#
_cell.length_a   1.000
_cell.length_b   1.000
_cell.length_c   1.000
_cell.angle_alpha   90.00
_cell.angle_beta   90.00
_cell.angle_gamma   90.00
#
_symmetry.space_group_name_H-M   'P 1'
#
loop_
_entity.id
_entity.type
_entity.pdbx_description
1 polymer ?
#
loop_
_entity_poly.entity_id
_entity_poly.type
_entity_poly.pdbx_seq_one_letter_code
_entity_poly.pdbx_strand_id
1 'polypeptide(L)'
;YRPHHGVDYAAPIGTDVVATGAGTITHAKYSGGAGNMIKIKHDVGDIETKYLHLSKYGPGIKKGVHVLQGQLIGEVGSTGTSTGPHLDYRVYINGKAVDPLSIDIPTVDPLKDSALVMFLQHIAPIKLKLDSIPAIEIIEPEIEPIDTIQ
;
A
#
# COMPACT_ATOMS: atom_id res chain seq x y z
N TYR A 1 -25.74 10.83 8.50
CA TYR A 1 -24.27 10.95 8.35
C TYR A 1 -23.63 9.62 8.73
N ARG A 2 -22.92 8.99 7.79
CA ARG A 2 -22.13 7.78 8.09
C ARG A 2 -20.68 8.21 8.15
N PRO A 3 -19.95 7.98 9.25
CA PRO A 3 -18.54 8.31 9.33
C PRO A 3 -17.76 7.50 8.29
N HIS A 4 -16.81 8.16 7.62
CA HIS A 4 -15.86 7.50 6.74
C HIS A 4 -14.79 6.82 7.62
N HIS A 5 -14.68 5.50 7.51
CA HIS A 5 -13.77 4.68 8.31
C HIS A 5 -12.57 4.22 7.46
N GLY A 6 -11.91 5.14 6.76
CA GLY A 6 -10.78 4.84 5.88
C GLY A 6 -10.03 6.10 5.52
N VAL A 7 -9.03 5.94 4.66
CA VAL A 7 -8.28 7.03 4.05
C VAL A 7 -8.48 6.99 2.55
N ASP A 8 -8.83 8.15 1.97
CA ASP A 8 -8.96 8.31 0.53
C ASP A 8 -7.65 8.84 -0.04
N TYR A 9 -7.01 8.03 -0.88
CA TYR A 9 -5.81 8.41 -1.62
C TYR A 9 -6.21 8.85 -3.03
N ALA A 10 -6.22 10.16 -3.27
CA ALA A 10 -6.47 10.71 -4.60
C ALA A 10 -5.32 10.34 -5.56
N ALA A 11 -5.64 9.67 -6.67
CA ALA A 11 -4.68 9.28 -7.68
C ALA A 11 -5.39 9.09 -9.03
N PRO A 12 -4.68 9.23 -10.18
CA PRO A 12 -5.24 8.97 -11.50
C PRO A 12 -5.78 7.53 -11.62
N ILE A 13 -6.81 7.35 -12.46
CA ILE A 13 -7.28 6.01 -12.84
C ILE A 13 -6.12 5.24 -13.49
N GLY A 14 -5.94 3.99 -13.09
CA GLY A 14 -4.87 3.13 -13.59
C GLY A 14 -3.58 3.17 -12.77
N THR A 15 -3.51 4.01 -11.70
CA THR A 15 -2.40 3.96 -10.75
C THR A 15 -2.38 2.60 -10.05
N ASP A 16 -1.20 1.99 -9.96
CA ASP A 16 -1.02 0.69 -9.32
C ASP A 16 -1.43 0.70 -7.85
N VAL A 17 -2.18 -0.32 -7.44
CA VAL A 17 -2.55 -0.59 -6.06
C VAL A 17 -1.90 -1.89 -5.62
N VAL A 18 -1.11 -1.81 -4.54
CA VAL A 18 -0.36 -2.96 -4.00
C VAL A 18 -0.90 -3.39 -2.64
N ALA A 19 -0.69 -4.65 -2.30
CA ALA A 19 -1.03 -5.19 -0.98
C ALA A 19 -0.13 -4.58 0.10
N THR A 20 -0.72 -4.03 1.16
CA THR A 20 0.01 -3.42 2.28
C THR A 20 0.69 -4.43 3.20
N GLY A 21 0.33 -5.69 3.11
CA GLY A 21 0.93 -6.81 3.84
C GLY A 21 0.66 -8.14 3.17
N ALA A 22 1.44 -9.16 3.51
CA ALA A 22 1.18 -10.54 3.08
C ALA A 22 -0.15 -11.06 3.67
N GLY A 23 -0.88 -11.87 2.90
CA GLY A 23 -2.16 -12.41 3.34
C GLY A 23 -2.98 -13.07 2.25
N THR A 24 -4.16 -13.55 2.61
CA THR A 24 -5.08 -14.24 1.70
C THR A 24 -6.23 -13.33 1.29
N ILE A 25 -6.52 -13.26 -0.01
CA ILE A 25 -7.66 -12.53 -0.55
C ILE A 25 -8.96 -13.25 -0.14
N THR A 26 -9.78 -12.58 0.65
CA THR A 26 -11.09 -13.08 1.10
C THR A 26 -12.21 -12.62 0.19
N HIS A 27 -12.01 -11.53 -0.56
CA HIS A 27 -12.98 -10.98 -1.50
C HIS A 27 -12.25 -10.26 -2.65
N ALA A 28 -12.67 -10.52 -3.89
CA ALA A 28 -12.23 -9.80 -5.10
C ALA A 28 -13.37 -9.84 -6.12
N LYS A 29 -14.33 -8.90 -5.98
CA LYS A 29 -15.48 -8.74 -6.89
C LYS A 29 -16.14 -7.39 -6.69
N TYR A 30 -17.02 -7.00 -7.60
CA TYR A 30 -17.86 -5.82 -7.47
C TYR A 30 -18.80 -5.93 -6.26
N SER A 31 -18.93 -4.85 -5.48
CA SER A 31 -19.67 -4.82 -4.20
C SER A 31 -20.47 -3.53 -4.04
N GLY A 32 -21.47 -3.32 -4.88
CA GLY A 32 -22.39 -2.18 -4.81
C GLY A 32 -21.68 -0.84 -4.72
N GLY A 33 -21.95 -0.06 -3.67
CA GLY A 33 -21.34 1.25 -3.45
C GLY A 33 -19.82 1.24 -3.33
N ALA A 34 -19.20 0.14 -2.91
CA ALA A 34 -17.75 -0.01 -2.85
C ALA A 34 -17.09 -0.21 -4.23
N GLY A 35 -17.89 -0.45 -5.29
CA GLY A 35 -17.36 -0.74 -6.61
C GLY A 35 -16.58 -2.05 -6.67
N ASN A 36 -15.56 -2.10 -7.50
CA ASN A 36 -14.61 -3.21 -7.50
C ASN A 36 -13.80 -3.16 -6.23
N MET A 37 -13.88 -4.20 -5.41
CA MET A 37 -13.31 -4.24 -4.08
C MET A 37 -12.46 -5.48 -3.88
N ILE A 38 -11.33 -5.31 -3.20
CA ILE A 38 -10.50 -6.40 -2.69
C ILE A 38 -10.52 -6.33 -1.16
N LYS A 39 -10.56 -7.51 -0.51
CA LYS A 39 -10.27 -7.67 0.91
C LYS A 39 -9.15 -8.67 1.08
N ILE A 40 -8.21 -8.34 1.95
CA ILE A 40 -7.10 -9.21 2.33
C ILE A 40 -7.17 -9.45 3.83
N LYS A 41 -7.18 -10.72 4.23
CA LYS A 41 -6.92 -11.15 5.61
C LYS A 41 -5.43 -11.39 5.72
N HIS A 42 -4.75 -10.61 6.54
CA HIS A 42 -3.31 -10.68 6.68
C HIS A 42 -2.86 -11.88 7.52
N ASP A 43 -1.62 -12.32 7.27
CA ASP A 43 -1.03 -13.48 7.96
C ASP A 43 -0.66 -13.15 9.41
N VAL A 44 -0.50 -11.87 9.71
CA VAL A 44 -0.09 -11.39 11.04
C VAL A 44 -1.26 -10.70 11.72
N GLY A 45 -1.53 -11.11 12.93
CA GLY A 45 -2.61 -10.55 13.75
C GLY A 45 -4.01 -10.85 13.17
N ASP A 46 -5.05 -10.27 13.75
CA ASP A 46 -6.41 -10.29 13.20
C ASP A 46 -6.67 -9.01 12.39
N ILE A 47 -5.85 -8.80 11.35
CA ILE A 47 -5.91 -7.61 10.49
C ILE A 47 -6.56 -7.97 9.16
N GLU A 48 -7.51 -7.16 8.73
CA GLU A 48 -8.09 -7.18 7.39
C GLU A 48 -7.95 -5.80 6.75
N THR A 49 -7.52 -5.75 5.48
CA THR A 49 -7.53 -4.52 4.69
C THR A 49 -8.53 -4.60 3.55
N LYS A 50 -9.07 -3.43 3.17
CA LYS A 50 -10.00 -3.30 2.04
C LYS A 50 -9.51 -2.20 1.11
N TYR A 51 -9.64 -2.47 -0.18
CA TYR A 51 -9.26 -1.60 -1.30
C TYR A 51 -10.50 -1.43 -2.17
N LEU A 52 -11.08 -0.23 -2.21
CA LEU A 52 -12.36 0.04 -2.86
C LEU A 52 -12.17 0.91 -4.11
N HIS A 53 -13.23 1.00 -4.89
CA HIS A 53 -13.36 1.83 -6.10
C HIS A 53 -12.37 1.50 -7.22
N LEU A 54 -11.76 0.31 -7.22
CA LEU A 54 -10.76 -0.10 -8.20
C LEU A 54 -11.33 -0.06 -9.63
N SER A 55 -10.48 0.27 -10.62
CA SER A 55 -10.82 0.15 -12.05
C SER A 55 -10.79 -1.31 -12.50
N LYS A 56 -9.78 -2.06 -12.08
CA LYS A 56 -9.62 -3.49 -12.36
C LYS A 56 -8.80 -4.19 -11.27
N TYR A 57 -8.87 -5.51 -11.29
CA TYR A 57 -8.03 -6.39 -10.46
C TYR A 57 -6.71 -6.68 -11.16
N GLY A 58 -5.66 -6.88 -10.40
CA GLY A 58 -4.35 -7.32 -10.91
C GLY A 58 -4.39 -8.73 -11.50
N PRO A 59 -3.39 -9.12 -12.27
CA PRO A 59 -3.30 -10.46 -12.85
C PRO A 59 -3.37 -11.55 -11.78
N GLY A 60 -4.25 -12.54 -11.99
CA GLY A 60 -4.42 -13.67 -11.07
C GLY A 60 -5.11 -13.36 -9.73
N ILE A 61 -5.51 -12.11 -9.48
CA ILE A 61 -6.15 -11.69 -8.24
C ILE A 61 -7.60 -12.19 -8.17
N LYS A 62 -7.86 -13.10 -7.24
CA LYS A 62 -9.18 -13.68 -6.96
C LYS A 62 -9.25 -14.18 -5.53
N LYS A 63 -10.47 -14.42 -5.02
CA LYS A 63 -10.68 -15.00 -3.69
C LYS A 63 -9.90 -16.31 -3.52
N GLY A 64 -9.22 -16.47 -2.40
CA GLY A 64 -8.43 -17.65 -2.02
C GLY A 64 -6.95 -17.56 -2.43
N VAL A 65 -6.55 -16.56 -3.22
CA VAL A 65 -5.13 -16.35 -3.59
C VAL A 65 -4.40 -15.71 -2.43
N HIS A 66 -3.22 -16.23 -2.10
CA HIS A 66 -2.27 -15.59 -1.19
C HIS A 66 -1.43 -14.57 -1.96
N VAL A 67 -1.24 -13.39 -1.38
CA VAL A 67 -0.44 -12.29 -1.93
C VAL A 67 0.68 -11.90 -0.96
N LEU A 68 1.77 -11.41 -1.50
CA LEU A 68 2.88 -10.88 -0.72
C LEU A 68 2.70 -9.36 -0.50
N GLN A 69 3.35 -8.82 0.53
CA GLN A 69 3.46 -7.37 0.70
C GLN A 69 4.10 -6.74 -0.55
N GLY A 70 3.54 -5.61 -1.02
CA GLY A 70 3.99 -4.93 -2.23
C GLY A 70 3.55 -5.57 -3.54
N GLN A 71 2.85 -6.71 -3.51
CA GLN A 71 2.33 -7.34 -4.72
C GLN A 71 1.22 -6.49 -5.34
N LEU A 72 1.27 -6.30 -6.68
CA LEU A 72 0.21 -5.64 -7.46
C LEU A 72 -1.11 -6.42 -7.32
N ILE A 73 -2.16 -5.76 -6.84
CA ILE A 73 -3.48 -6.37 -6.63
C ILE A 73 -4.58 -5.72 -7.47
N GLY A 74 -4.38 -4.52 -7.97
CA GLY A 74 -5.38 -3.82 -8.78
C GLY A 74 -4.90 -2.44 -9.19
N GLU A 75 -5.81 -1.64 -9.72
CA GLU A 75 -5.54 -0.26 -10.12
C GLU A 75 -6.61 0.67 -9.60
N VAL A 76 -6.21 1.90 -9.26
CA VAL A 76 -7.11 2.98 -8.86
C VAL A 76 -8.19 3.19 -9.91
N GLY A 77 -9.40 3.43 -9.46
CA GLY A 77 -10.55 3.70 -10.31
C GLY A 77 -11.50 4.73 -9.70
N SER A 78 -12.76 4.63 -10.12
CA SER A 78 -13.88 5.43 -9.59
C SER A 78 -15.17 4.62 -9.71
N THR A 79 -15.12 3.30 -9.48
CA THR A 79 -16.27 2.41 -9.60
C THR A 79 -17.14 2.44 -8.33
N GLY A 80 -18.42 2.10 -8.47
CA GLY A 80 -19.39 2.17 -7.36
C GLY A 80 -19.84 3.61 -7.06
N THR A 81 -20.05 3.93 -5.79
CA THR A 81 -20.45 5.27 -5.34
C THR A 81 -19.20 6.08 -5.03
N SER A 82 -18.60 6.66 -6.07
CA SER A 82 -17.40 7.48 -5.99
C SER A 82 -17.64 8.83 -6.66
N THR A 83 -17.08 9.89 -6.09
CA THR A 83 -17.19 11.27 -6.64
C THR A 83 -16.05 11.63 -7.57
N GLY A 84 -15.00 10.81 -7.64
CA GLY A 84 -13.82 11.02 -8.49
C GLY A 84 -12.78 9.92 -8.30
N PRO A 85 -11.72 9.91 -9.11
CA PRO A 85 -10.66 8.89 -9.01
C PRO A 85 -9.94 8.91 -7.67
N HIS A 86 -10.02 7.82 -6.90
CA HIS A 86 -9.31 7.62 -5.64
C HIS A 86 -9.30 6.15 -5.24
N LEU A 87 -8.42 5.79 -4.31
CA LEU A 87 -8.45 4.55 -3.56
C LEU A 87 -9.02 4.84 -2.17
N ASP A 88 -10.17 4.24 -1.83
CA ASP A 88 -10.65 4.19 -0.45
C ASP A 88 -9.99 2.97 0.23
N TYR A 89 -9.05 3.24 1.13
CA TYR A 89 -8.29 2.25 1.87
C TYR A 89 -8.76 2.16 3.30
N ARG A 90 -9.09 0.94 3.76
CA ARG A 90 -9.62 0.70 5.10
C ARG A 90 -8.89 -0.42 5.79
N VAL A 91 -8.69 -0.27 7.11
CA VAL A 91 -8.08 -1.29 7.97
C VAL A 91 -9.07 -1.68 9.07
N TYR A 92 -9.09 -2.97 9.34
CA TYR A 92 -9.87 -3.57 10.41
C TYR A 92 -8.96 -4.41 11.29
N ILE A 93 -9.03 -4.23 12.60
CA ILE A 93 -8.34 -5.05 13.60
C ILE A 93 -9.39 -5.69 14.49
N ASN A 94 -9.35 -7.02 14.64
CA ASN A 94 -10.37 -7.78 15.37
C ASN A 94 -11.80 -7.43 14.90
N GLY A 95 -11.99 -7.26 13.60
CA GLY A 95 -13.28 -6.93 12.97
C GLY A 95 -13.76 -5.49 13.16
N LYS A 96 -13.02 -4.64 13.88
CA LYS A 96 -13.37 -3.22 14.10
C LYS A 96 -12.56 -2.34 13.15
N ALA A 97 -13.24 -1.38 12.51
CA ALA A 97 -12.56 -0.37 11.68
C ALA A 97 -11.67 0.51 12.56
N VAL A 98 -10.47 0.76 12.10
CA VAL A 98 -9.49 1.63 12.74
C VAL A 98 -9.00 2.67 11.73
N ASP A 99 -8.54 3.81 12.22
CA ASP A 99 -7.94 4.83 11.37
C ASP A 99 -6.57 4.34 10.87
N PRO A 100 -6.40 4.14 9.53
CA PRO A 100 -5.14 3.65 8.98
C PRO A 100 -3.92 4.50 9.31
N LEU A 101 -4.10 5.80 9.58
CA LEU A 101 -3.00 6.73 9.88
C LEU A 101 -2.58 6.69 11.36
N SER A 102 -3.39 6.09 12.23
CA SER A 102 -3.12 6.01 13.68
C SER A 102 -2.70 4.60 14.15
N ILE A 103 -2.56 3.64 13.22
CA ILE A 103 -2.22 2.27 13.58
C ILE A 103 -0.75 2.16 13.92
N ASP A 104 -0.47 1.75 15.13
CA ASP A 104 0.83 1.20 15.50
C ASP A 104 0.85 -0.27 15.04
N ILE A 105 1.40 -0.51 13.86
CA ILE A 105 1.53 -1.87 13.31
C ILE A 105 2.64 -2.55 14.11
N PRO A 106 2.33 -3.66 14.82
CA PRO A 106 3.36 -4.39 15.52
C PRO A 106 4.46 -4.79 14.52
N THR A 107 5.65 -4.31 14.76
CA THR A 107 6.83 -4.76 14.00
C THR A 107 6.92 -6.26 14.13
N VAL A 108 7.15 -6.95 13.02
CA VAL A 108 7.50 -8.38 13.05
C VAL A 108 8.61 -8.56 14.07
N ASP A 109 8.52 -9.59 14.92
CA ASP A 109 9.58 -9.89 15.88
C ASP A 109 10.95 -9.81 15.20
N PRO A 110 11.89 -9.03 15.74
CA PRO A 110 13.19 -8.89 15.11
C PRO A 110 13.85 -10.27 14.99
N LEU A 111 14.53 -10.47 13.86
CA LEU A 111 15.30 -11.69 13.64
C LEU A 111 16.26 -11.90 14.82
N LYS A 112 16.26 -13.10 15.42
CA LYS A 112 17.08 -13.46 16.57
C LYS A 112 18.06 -14.55 16.19
N ASP A 113 19.16 -14.61 16.94
CA ASP A 113 20.13 -15.72 16.91
C ASP A 113 20.67 -16.03 15.50
N SER A 114 20.63 -17.31 15.13
CA SER A 114 21.15 -17.80 13.86
C SER A 114 20.49 -17.17 12.63
N ALA A 115 19.19 -16.86 12.70
CA ALA A 115 18.47 -16.22 11.60
C ALA A 115 18.96 -14.79 11.35
N LEU A 116 19.28 -14.04 12.42
CA LEU A 116 19.87 -12.71 12.30
C LEU A 116 21.27 -12.77 11.69
N VAL A 117 22.10 -13.72 12.13
CA VAL A 117 23.46 -13.91 11.58
C VAL A 117 23.41 -14.22 10.09
N MET A 118 22.56 -15.16 9.68
CA MET A 118 22.39 -15.53 8.27
C MET A 118 21.88 -14.35 7.43
N PHE A 119 20.93 -13.59 7.96
CA PHE A 119 20.42 -12.37 7.28
C PHE A 119 21.53 -11.34 7.10
N LEU A 120 22.28 -11.02 8.15
CA LEU A 120 23.37 -10.05 8.09
C LEU A 120 24.47 -10.48 7.11
N GLN A 121 24.82 -11.77 7.07
CA GLN A 121 25.76 -12.30 6.08
C GLN A 121 25.23 -12.15 4.64
N HIS A 122 23.94 -12.37 4.43
CA HIS A 122 23.31 -12.26 3.12
C HIS A 122 23.26 -10.81 2.63
N ILE A 123 22.95 -9.84 3.49
CA ILE A 123 22.85 -8.44 3.10
C ILE A 123 24.20 -7.71 3.03
N ALA A 124 25.26 -8.22 3.67
CA ALA A 124 26.57 -7.57 3.70
C ALA A 124 27.12 -7.18 2.30
N PRO A 125 27.10 -8.07 1.29
CA PRO A 125 27.55 -7.70 -0.06
C PRO A 125 26.64 -6.68 -0.76
N ILE A 126 25.33 -6.69 -0.44
CA ILE A 126 24.37 -5.72 -0.98
C ILE A 126 24.63 -4.35 -0.37
N LYS A 127 24.82 -4.30 0.94
CA LYS A 127 25.15 -3.07 1.67
C LYS A 127 26.44 -2.42 1.15
N LEU A 128 27.49 -3.21 0.95
CA LEU A 128 28.75 -2.74 0.37
C LEU A 128 28.55 -2.09 -1.02
N LYS A 129 27.72 -2.70 -1.87
CA LYS A 129 27.39 -2.12 -3.17
C LYS A 129 26.60 -0.82 -3.04
N LEU A 130 25.65 -0.75 -2.13
CA LEU A 130 24.87 0.47 -1.86
C LEU A 130 25.77 1.60 -1.34
N ASP A 131 26.61 1.30 -0.35
CA ASP A 131 27.52 2.26 0.26
C ASP A 131 28.61 2.76 -0.73
N SER A 132 28.85 2.03 -1.83
CA SER A 132 29.78 2.43 -2.89
C SER A 132 29.15 3.34 -3.97
N ILE A 133 27.84 3.56 -3.93
CA ILE A 133 27.17 4.47 -4.86
C ILE A 133 27.42 5.90 -4.38
N PRO A 134 28.07 6.77 -5.19
CA PRO A 134 28.28 8.15 -4.79
C PRO A 134 26.94 8.87 -4.59
N ALA A 135 26.83 9.65 -3.53
CA ALA A 135 25.65 10.49 -3.31
C ALA A 135 25.49 11.43 -4.52
N ILE A 136 24.32 11.42 -5.14
CA ILE A 136 24.01 12.39 -6.19
C ILE A 136 23.83 13.73 -5.50
N GLU A 137 24.73 14.68 -5.74
CA GLU A 137 24.52 16.07 -5.37
C GLU A 137 23.30 16.58 -6.14
N ILE A 138 22.21 16.82 -5.43
CA ILE A 138 21.04 17.49 -6.00
C ILE A 138 21.45 18.95 -6.19
N ILE A 139 21.84 19.31 -7.42
CA ILE A 139 22.03 20.71 -7.80
C ILE A 139 20.63 21.32 -7.80
N GLU A 140 20.32 22.11 -6.75
CA GLU A 140 19.10 22.91 -6.75
C GLU A 140 19.20 23.90 -7.93
N PRO A 141 18.17 23.98 -8.80
CA PRO A 141 18.20 24.95 -9.90
C PRO A 141 18.24 26.35 -9.28
N GLU A 142 19.25 27.16 -9.67
CA GLU A 142 19.27 28.61 -9.37
C GLU A 142 17.99 29.19 -9.99
N ILE A 143 17.06 29.59 -9.14
CA ILE A 143 15.86 30.34 -9.57
C ILE A 143 16.31 31.78 -9.71
N GLU A 144 16.53 32.23 -10.95
CA GLU A 144 16.75 33.64 -11.21
C GLU A 144 15.51 34.45 -10.74
N PRO A 145 15.72 35.58 -10.06
CA PRO A 145 14.60 36.43 -9.64
C PRO A 145 13.86 36.95 -10.88
N ILE A 146 12.55 36.75 -10.91
CA ILE A 146 11.68 37.29 -11.96
C ILE A 146 11.73 38.81 -11.80
N ASP A 147 12.35 39.50 -12.78
CA ASP A 147 12.32 40.95 -12.88
C ASP A 147 10.86 41.40 -12.96
N THR A 148 10.43 42.13 -11.93
CA THR A 148 9.12 42.76 -11.87
C THR A 148 9.08 43.82 -12.96
N ILE A 149 8.37 43.51 -14.05
CA ILE A 149 8.07 44.49 -15.09
C ILE A 149 7.13 45.56 -14.46
N GLN A 150 7.60 46.77 -14.43
CA GLN A 150 6.84 47.98 -14.06
C GLN A 150 5.81 48.33 -15.13
#